data_24b3643747e9bcbed8e4967468d0a041
#
_entry.id   24b3643747e9bcbed8e4967468d0a041
#
_cell.length_a   1.000
_cell.length_b   1.000
_cell.length_c   1.000
_cell.angle_alpha   90.00
_cell.angle_beta   90.00
_cell.angle_gamma   90.00
#
_symmetry.space_group_name_H-M   'P 1'
#
loop_
_entity.id
_entity.type
_entity.pdbx_description
1 polymer ?
#
loop_
_entity_poly.entity_id
_entity_poly.type
_entity_poly.pdbx_seq_one_letter_code
_entity_poly.pdbx_strand_id
1 'polypeptide(L)'
;MKSYYKLCVLLALLVSGYTSPIAPPADKDKESIAVNYLTQLYGLPKQTNSDAEKRSSAMSLRLKEMQQFFKLKVTGKLDEETLDLMKKPRCGVPDVAAYSTFQGDYKWKKHDLTYRIENYTPDMSEAEVDDSIKRALQVWADVTPLRFTRIYSGTADIMISFSVRDHGDGYPFDGPNGFLAHAFPPFEGIGGDAHFDDDEKFLYRSPHGYNLFLVAAHEFGHSLGLEHSQDPGALMYPTYVYRDIDTFVLPKDDVDGIQYLYGPNSDGTGPKPPPPVTPNKCDPKLVLDAVTIDRNASNIFFWRSYPLSRNVEQHLIKSFWPQIPNHIDAAFESTFEDKVFIIKGEKVWALYGYDVVRGYPKSLSMFRLPKKVKKVDAVLYDETSYKILFFVNNKIYSYNEEQRRIEKGYPKPVEEVFPGMTGKVTAAFQFKGFNYLFSGSKMFEFGAYNRKLLRVLNNNYFLPC
;
A
#
# COMPACT_ATOMS: atom_id res chain seq x y z
N MET A 1 -41.28 39.20 66.24
CA MET A 1 -40.17 38.91 65.37
C MET A 1 -40.75 38.38 64.08
N LYS A 2 -40.63 39.14 62.99
CA LYS A 2 -41.28 38.84 61.67
C LYS A 2 -40.36 37.96 60.81
N SER A 3 -40.83 36.78 60.49
CA SER A 3 -40.14 35.87 59.52
C SER A 3 -40.64 36.16 58.12
N TYR A 4 -39.72 36.51 57.19
CA TYR A 4 -40.01 36.70 55.80
C TYR A 4 -39.73 35.44 55.06
N TYR A 5 -40.75 34.79 54.52
CA TYR A 5 -40.63 33.76 53.48
C TYR A 5 -40.43 34.42 52.16
N LYS A 6 -39.26 34.20 51.54
CA LYS A 6 -39.02 34.53 50.14
C LYS A 6 -39.56 33.39 49.26
N LEU A 7 -40.59 33.66 48.48
CA LEU A 7 -41.15 32.81 47.47
C LEU A 7 -40.24 32.89 46.22
N CYS A 8 -39.48 31.86 45.91
CA CYS A 8 -38.76 31.72 44.64
C CYS A 8 -39.73 31.17 43.61
N VAL A 9 -40.17 32.03 42.66
CA VAL A 9 -40.88 31.61 41.48
C VAL A 9 -39.87 31.17 40.47
N LEU A 10 -39.80 29.82 40.21
CA LEU A 10 -39.06 29.25 39.08
C LEU A 10 -39.87 29.48 37.80
N LEU A 11 -39.45 30.42 36.93
CA LEU A 11 -39.91 30.52 35.56
C LEU A 11 -39.23 29.40 34.77
N ALA A 12 -39.92 28.32 34.47
CA ALA A 12 -39.54 27.34 33.46
C ALA A 12 -39.78 27.95 32.07
N LEU A 13 -38.75 28.45 31.43
CA LEU A 13 -38.74 28.77 30.02
C LEU A 13 -38.74 27.46 29.23
N LEU A 14 -39.89 27.03 28.77
CA LEU A 14 -40.04 26.05 27.71
C LEU A 14 -39.51 26.67 26.41
N VAL A 15 -38.25 26.44 26.08
CA VAL A 15 -37.74 26.67 24.74
C VAL A 15 -38.29 25.55 23.86
N SER A 16 -39.43 25.77 23.23
CA SER A 16 -39.90 24.98 22.12
C SER A 16 -38.91 25.22 20.98
N GLY A 17 -37.93 24.30 20.81
CA GLY A 17 -37.10 24.25 19.63
C GLY A 17 -37.97 23.96 18.43
N TYR A 18 -38.38 25.00 17.74
CA TYR A 18 -38.83 24.87 16.36
C TYR A 18 -37.62 24.43 15.54
N THR A 19 -37.50 23.15 15.25
CA THR A 19 -36.73 22.69 14.11
C THR A 19 -37.49 23.20 12.88
N SER A 20 -37.04 24.33 12.34
CA SER A 20 -37.49 24.73 11.04
C SER A 20 -37.21 23.57 10.08
N PRO A 21 -38.19 23.08 9.31
CA PRO A 21 -37.89 22.12 8.27
C PRO A 21 -36.83 22.76 7.38
N ILE A 22 -35.73 22.02 7.11
CA ILE A 22 -34.73 22.43 6.15
C ILE A 22 -35.50 22.66 4.86
N ALA A 23 -35.55 23.92 4.38
CA ALA A 23 -36.19 24.24 3.13
C ALA A 23 -35.53 23.34 2.04
N PRO A 24 -36.33 22.73 1.14
CA PRO A 24 -35.75 21.98 0.03
C PRO A 24 -34.79 22.90 -0.73
N PRO A 25 -33.65 22.38 -1.23
CA PRO A 25 -32.67 23.18 -1.94
C PRO A 25 -33.35 23.96 -3.05
N ALA A 26 -33.00 25.26 -3.21
CA ALA A 26 -33.56 26.11 -4.23
C ALA A 26 -33.35 25.46 -5.62
N ASP A 27 -34.23 25.73 -6.57
CA ASP A 27 -34.13 25.12 -7.92
C ASP A 27 -32.78 25.37 -8.59
N LYS A 28 -32.11 26.48 -8.27
CA LYS A 28 -30.74 26.77 -8.72
C LYS A 28 -29.68 25.78 -8.18
N ASP A 29 -29.83 25.31 -6.95
CA ASP A 29 -28.91 24.33 -6.34
C ASP A 29 -29.08 22.96 -7.00
N LYS A 30 -30.31 22.57 -7.32
CA LYS A 30 -30.62 21.32 -8.05
C LYS A 30 -30.04 21.34 -9.47
N GLU A 31 -30.20 22.45 -10.19
CA GLU A 31 -29.63 22.63 -11.53
C GLU A 31 -28.11 22.61 -11.50
N SER A 32 -27.49 23.21 -10.48
CA SER A 32 -26.02 23.19 -10.31
C SER A 32 -25.47 21.79 -10.11
N ILE A 33 -26.13 20.97 -9.26
CA ILE A 33 -25.79 19.56 -9.06
C ILE A 33 -25.83 18.80 -10.38
N ALA A 34 -26.93 18.95 -11.12
CA ALA A 34 -27.13 18.25 -12.38
C ALA A 34 -26.11 18.69 -13.45
N VAL A 35 -25.82 19.98 -13.56
CA VAL A 35 -24.83 20.51 -14.52
C VAL A 35 -23.43 19.95 -14.20
N ASN A 36 -22.98 19.94 -12.93
CA ASN A 36 -21.71 19.43 -12.54
C ASN A 36 -21.61 17.92 -12.84
N TYR A 37 -22.59 17.15 -12.40
CA TYR A 37 -22.68 15.71 -12.63
C TYR A 37 -22.61 15.35 -14.12
N LEU A 38 -23.46 16.01 -14.94
CA LEU A 38 -23.51 15.73 -16.38
C LEU A 38 -22.27 16.24 -17.12
N THR A 39 -21.63 17.30 -16.62
CA THR A 39 -20.36 17.78 -17.20
C THR A 39 -19.23 16.78 -16.98
N GLN A 40 -19.10 16.25 -15.79
CA GLN A 40 -18.02 15.32 -15.44
C GLN A 40 -18.24 13.93 -16.03
N LEU A 41 -19.46 13.41 -15.97
CA LEU A 41 -19.75 12.01 -16.28
C LEU A 41 -20.39 11.76 -17.65
N TYR A 42 -21.02 12.77 -18.25
CA TYR A 42 -21.75 12.64 -19.52
C TYR A 42 -21.29 13.63 -20.59
N GLY A 43 -20.20 14.39 -20.35
CA GLY A 43 -19.62 15.30 -21.33
C GLY A 43 -20.56 16.48 -21.71
N LEU A 44 -21.35 16.97 -20.76
CA LEU A 44 -22.08 18.22 -20.97
C LEU A 44 -21.08 19.37 -21.10
N PRO A 45 -21.08 20.17 -22.19
CA PRO A 45 -20.08 21.21 -22.38
C PRO A 45 -20.08 22.25 -21.25
N LYS A 46 -18.90 22.59 -20.71
CA LYS A 46 -18.72 23.76 -19.82
C LYS A 46 -19.14 25.00 -20.57
N GLN A 47 -19.89 25.92 -19.92
CA GLN A 47 -20.55 27.04 -20.52
C GLN A 47 -19.62 27.91 -21.39
N THR A 48 -19.99 28.06 -22.66
CA THR A 48 -19.66 29.23 -23.47
C THR A 48 -20.96 30.02 -23.67
N ASN A 49 -20.92 31.33 -23.91
CA ASN A 49 -22.04 32.24 -24.06
C ASN A 49 -23.00 31.89 -25.23
N SER A 50 -23.51 30.67 -25.28
CA SER A 50 -24.39 30.16 -26.30
C SER A 50 -25.85 30.17 -25.84
N ASP A 51 -26.76 30.31 -26.81
CA ASP A 51 -28.20 30.40 -26.66
C ASP A 51 -28.78 29.47 -25.58
N ALA A 52 -29.65 30.00 -24.71
CA ALA A 52 -30.28 29.25 -23.61
C ALA A 52 -31.03 28.00 -24.11
N GLU A 53 -31.56 28.05 -25.32
CA GLU A 53 -32.30 26.98 -25.98
C GLU A 53 -31.41 25.79 -26.35
N LYS A 54 -30.20 26.03 -26.86
CA LYS A 54 -29.19 25.00 -27.16
C LYS A 54 -28.69 24.31 -25.89
N ARG A 55 -28.52 25.08 -24.81
CA ARG A 55 -28.10 24.57 -23.51
C ARG A 55 -29.17 23.64 -22.90
N SER A 56 -30.44 24.05 -22.92
CA SER A 56 -31.56 23.24 -22.45
C SER A 56 -31.68 21.93 -23.24
N SER A 57 -31.49 21.97 -24.54
CA SER A 57 -31.52 20.82 -25.43
C SER A 57 -30.36 19.87 -25.12
N ALA A 58 -29.11 20.38 -24.95
CA ALA A 58 -27.94 19.57 -24.58
C ALA A 58 -28.12 18.90 -23.22
N MET A 59 -28.56 19.62 -22.21
CA MET A 59 -28.83 19.09 -20.88
C MET A 59 -29.90 17.98 -20.92
N SER A 60 -31.02 18.21 -21.65
CA SER A 60 -32.05 17.18 -21.81
C SER A 60 -31.53 15.90 -22.47
N LEU A 61 -30.61 16.01 -23.45
CA LEU A 61 -30.01 14.87 -24.10
C LEU A 61 -29.18 14.06 -23.08
N ARG A 62 -28.30 14.73 -22.29
CA ARG A 62 -27.45 14.06 -21.30
C ARG A 62 -28.26 13.45 -20.14
N LEU A 63 -29.34 14.10 -19.75
CA LEU A 63 -30.30 13.52 -18.78
C LEU A 63 -30.91 12.22 -19.31
N LYS A 64 -31.31 12.18 -20.60
CA LYS A 64 -31.85 10.96 -21.20
C LYS A 64 -30.80 9.82 -21.22
N GLU A 65 -29.55 10.11 -21.57
CA GLU A 65 -28.47 9.14 -21.58
C GLU A 65 -28.26 8.57 -20.17
N MET A 66 -28.15 9.41 -19.13
CA MET A 66 -28.05 9.01 -17.74
C MET A 66 -29.26 8.17 -17.31
N GLN A 67 -30.48 8.65 -17.53
CA GLN A 67 -31.70 7.93 -17.16
C GLN A 67 -31.77 6.57 -17.84
N GLN A 68 -31.35 6.47 -19.10
CA GLN A 68 -31.27 5.20 -19.82
C GLN A 68 -30.21 4.25 -19.21
N PHE A 69 -29.05 4.77 -18.90
CA PHE A 69 -27.97 3.99 -18.27
C PHE A 69 -28.43 3.36 -16.95
N PHE A 70 -29.05 4.16 -16.09
CA PHE A 70 -29.55 3.72 -14.78
C PHE A 70 -30.93 3.05 -14.84
N LYS A 71 -31.50 2.83 -16.03
CA LYS A 71 -32.81 2.20 -16.22
C LYS A 71 -33.95 2.97 -15.53
N LEU A 72 -33.79 4.28 -15.37
CA LEU A 72 -34.85 5.16 -14.91
C LEU A 72 -35.87 5.46 -16.04
N LYS A 73 -36.99 6.12 -15.69
CA LYS A 73 -37.91 6.64 -16.71
C LYS A 73 -37.18 7.71 -17.52
N VAL A 74 -37.04 7.51 -18.83
CA VAL A 74 -36.33 8.42 -19.76
C VAL A 74 -37.22 9.64 -20.08
N THR A 75 -37.17 10.64 -19.20
CA THR A 75 -37.94 11.87 -19.33
C THR A 75 -37.16 13.00 -19.99
N GLY A 76 -35.83 13.01 -19.87
CA GLY A 76 -34.94 14.12 -20.25
C GLY A 76 -35.14 15.36 -19.37
N LYS A 77 -35.75 15.20 -18.20
CA LYS A 77 -35.99 16.25 -17.21
C LYS A 77 -35.33 15.88 -15.91
N LEU A 78 -34.94 16.88 -15.12
CA LEU A 78 -34.40 16.69 -13.78
C LEU A 78 -35.58 16.49 -12.80
N ASP A 79 -36.09 15.25 -12.75
CA ASP A 79 -37.09 14.84 -11.77
C ASP A 79 -36.39 14.41 -10.45
N GLU A 80 -37.19 14.18 -9.39
CA GLU A 80 -36.65 13.84 -8.06
C GLU A 80 -35.85 12.54 -8.06
N GLU A 81 -36.33 11.51 -8.77
CA GLU A 81 -35.64 10.22 -8.85
C GLU A 81 -34.27 10.37 -9.51
N THR A 82 -34.17 11.16 -10.58
CA THR A 82 -32.89 11.48 -11.25
C THR A 82 -31.97 12.26 -10.33
N LEU A 83 -32.49 13.27 -9.62
CA LEU A 83 -31.67 14.09 -8.71
C LEU A 83 -31.17 13.29 -7.49
N ASP A 84 -32.01 12.42 -6.93
CA ASP A 84 -31.62 11.57 -5.81
C ASP A 84 -30.52 10.57 -6.20
N LEU A 85 -30.56 10.08 -7.43
CA LEU A 85 -29.49 9.24 -7.95
C LEU A 85 -28.17 10.01 -8.11
N MET A 86 -28.23 11.26 -8.63
CA MET A 86 -27.05 12.12 -8.78
C MET A 86 -26.34 12.45 -7.45
N LYS A 87 -27.07 12.40 -6.34
CA LYS A 87 -26.53 12.68 -5.00
C LYS A 87 -25.92 11.45 -4.32
N LYS A 88 -26.04 10.26 -4.91
CA LYS A 88 -25.46 9.04 -4.31
C LYS A 88 -23.95 9.06 -4.46
N PRO A 89 -23.23 8.68 -3.40
CA PRO A 89 -21.77 8.45 -3.48
C PRO A 89 -21.45 7.42 -4.56
N ARG A 90 -20.42 7.72 -5.36
CA ARG A 90 -20.13 6.91 -6.54
C ARG A 90 -18.67 7.02 -7.02
N CYS A 91 -18.31 6.17 -7.96
CA CYS A 91 -17.10 6.29 -8.75
C CYS A 91 -17.14 7.52 -9.68
N GLY A 92 -16.01 8.21 -9.82
CA GLY A 92 -15.84 9.40 -10.67
C GLY A 92 -15.58 9.11 -12.15
N VAL A 93 -15.46 7.84 -12.54
CA VAL A 93 -15.30 7.44 -13.93
C VAL A 93 -16.59 7.72 -14.71
N PRO A 94 -16.53 8.27 -15.95
CA PRO A 94 -17.71 8.51 -16.78
C PRO A 94 -18.50 7.24 -17.13
N ASP A 95 -19.85 7.33 -17.14
CA ASP A 95 -20.73 6.20 -17.44
C ASP A 95 -20.88 5.93 -18.94
N VAL A 96 -20.64 6.91 -19.77
CA VAL A 96 -20.68 6.81 -21.23
C VAL A 96 -19.30 7.13 -21.76
N ALA A 97 -18.86 6.38 -22.77
CA ALA A 97 -17.53 6.40 -23.33
C ALA A 97 -16.97 7.81 -23.63
N ALA A 98 -16.61 8.56 -22.58
CA ALA A 98 -15.77 9.75 -22.71
C ALA A 98 -14.35 9.38 -23.16
N TYR A 99 -13.98 8.10 -23.01
CA TYR A 99 -12.74 7.52 -23.51
C TYR A 99 -12.78 7.14 -25.01
N SER A 100 -13.82 7.53 -25.75
CA SER A 100 -13.91 7.30 -27.21
C SER A 100 -12.79 7.97 -28.01
N THR A 101 -11.92 8.75 -27.38
CA THR A 101 -10.69 9.26 -27.99
C THR A 101 -9.55 8.25 -28.00
N PHE A 102 -9.62 7.18 -27.23
CA PHE A 102 -8.63 6.11 -27.20
C PHE A 102 -9.20 4.88 -27.92
N GLN A 103 -8.98 4.76 -29.21
CA GLN A 103 -9.27 3.54 -29.96
C GLN A 103 -8.27 2.46 -29.58
N GLY A 104 -8.66 1.45 -28.81
CA GLY A 104 -7.82 0.29 -28.46
C GLY A 104 -8.50 -0.70 -27.54
N ASP A 105 -8.03 -1.94 -27.54
CA ASP A 105 -8.34 -2.94 -26.52
C ASP A 105 -7.71 -2.49 -25.20
N TYR A 106 -8.50 -1.89 -24.29
CA TYR A 106 -8.05 -1.44 -22.99
C TYR A 106 -7.82 -2.61 -22.06
N LYS A 107 -6.76 -3.37 -22.30
CA LYS A 107 -6.33 -4.42 -21.39
C LYS A 107 -4.81 -4.51 -21.33
N TRP A 108 -4.31 -4.93 -20.22
CA TRP A 108 -2.89 -5.23 -20.07
C TRP A 108 -2.46 -6.35 -21.02
N LYS A 109 -1.31 -6.17 -21.68
CA LYS A 109 -0.72 -7.19 -22.57
C LYS A 109 0.10 -8.24 -21.82
N LYS A 110 0.13 -8.17 -20.48
CA LYS A 110 0.84 -9.07 -19.57
C LYS A 110 -0.06 -9.44 -18.39
N HIS A 111 0.21 -10.58 -17.77
CA HIS A 111 -0.58 -11.06 -16.62
C HIS A 111 0.07 -10.70 -15.26
N ASP A 112 1.41 -10.53 -15.23
CA ASP A 112 2.12 -10.15 -14.01
C ASP A 112 2.17 -8.61 -13.92
N LEU A 113 1.33 -8.06 -13.06
CA LEU A 113 1.20 -6.62 -12.83
C LEU A 113 1.82 -6.23 -11.50
N THR A 114 2.39 -5.04 -11.47
CA THR A 114 2.89 -4.43 -10.24
C THR A 114 1.95 -3.33 -9.77
N TYR A 115 1.89 -3.12 -8.43
CA TYR A 115 1.17 -1.98 -7.87
C TYR A 115 2.00 -1.31 -6.78
N ARG A 116 1.78 0.00 -6.59
CA ARG A 116 2.45 0.79 -5.55
C ARG A 116 1.46 1.75 -4.90
N ILE A 117 1.43 1.76 -3.56
CA ILE A 117 0.73 2.78 -2.77
C ILE A 117 1.72 3.92 -2.55
N GLU A 118 1.39 5.12 -3.01
CA GLU A 118 2.27 6.28 -2.95
C GLU A 118 2.18 7.01 -1.60
N ASN A 119 0.97 7.10 -1.07
CA ASN A 119 0.66 7.72 0.22
C ASN A 119 -0.53 6.99 0.89
N TYR A 120 -0.89 7.41 2.09
CA TYR A 120 -1.95 6.79 2.88
C TYR A 120 -2.94 7.83 3.39
N THR A 121 -4.22 7.44 3.48
CA THR A 121 -5.25 8.24 4.13
C THR A 121 -5.02 8.30 5.65
N PRO A 122 -5.29 9.44 6.31
CA PRO A 122 -5.22 9.54 7.77
C PRO A 122 -6.33 8.78 8.49
N ASP A 123 -7.34 8.28 7.78
CA ASP A 123 -8.53 7.63 8.34
C ASP A 123 -8.28 6.22 8.86
N MET A 124 -7.26 5.56 8.34
CA MET A 124 -6.94 4.16 8.60
C MET A 124 -5.45 4.00 8.86
N SER A 125 -5.07 2.94 9.58
CA SER A 125 -3.66 2.57 9.66
C SER A 125 -3.13 2.09 8.31
N GLU A 126 -1.82 2.26 8.05
CA GLU A 126 -1.18 1.76 6.84
C GLU A 126 -1.45 0.26 6.61
N ALA A 127 -1.46 -0.54 7.69
CA ALA A 127 -1.73 -1.98 7.60
C ALA A 127 -3.16 -2.30 7.14
N GLU A 128 -4.15 -1.51 7.55
CA GLU A 128 -5.54 -1.67 7.12
C GLU A 128 -5.73 -1.24 5.67
N VAL A 129 -5.06 -0.17 5.23
CA VAL A 129 -5.02 0.23 3.82
C VAL A 129 -4.36 -0.88 2.99
N ASP A 130 -3.20 -1.38 3.42
CA ASP A 130 -2.46 -2.45 2.75
C ASP A 130 -3.30 -3.72 2.57
N ASP A 131 -4.01 -4.15 3.63
CA ASP A 131 -4.91 -5.30 3.56
C ASP A 131 -6.10 -5.06 2.60
N SER A 132 -6.70 -3.87 2.68
CA SER A 132 -7.84 -3.50 1.81
C SER A 132 -7.44 -3.52 0.33
N ILE A 133 -6.34 -2.87 -0.03
CA ILE A 133 -5.83 -2.81 -1.40
C ILE A 133 -5.43 -4.20 -1.90
N LYS A 134 -4.70 -4.97 -1.09
CA LYS A 134 -4.29 -6.33 -1.45
C LYS A 134 -5.49 -7.24 -1.72
N ARG A 135 -6.51 -7.19 -0.85
CA ARG A 135 -7.73 -7.99 -1.02
C ARG A 135 -8.55 -7.54 -2.23
N ALA A 136 -8.59 -6.23 -2.49
CA ALA A 136 -9.28 -5.66 -3.65
C ALA A 136 -8.67 -6.12 -4.99
N LEU A 137 -7.36 -6.25 -5.08
CA LEU A 137 -6.69 -6.85 -6.23
C LEU A 137 -6.87 -8.38 -6.29
N GLN A 138 -6.93 -9.04 -5.13
CA GLN A 138 -7.04 -10.50 -5.05
C GLN A 138 -8.36 -11.03 -5.64
N VAL A 139 -9.49 -10.31 -5.48
CA VAL A 139 -10.78 -10.77 -6.04
C VAL A 139 -10.73 -10.92 -7.56
N TRP A 140 -9.95 -10.07 -8.25
CA TRP A 140 -9.72 -10.18 -9.69
C TRP A 140 -8.73 -11.27 -10.05
N ALA A 141 -7.67 -11.45 -9.25
CA ALA A 141 -6.70 -12.53 -9.43
C ALA A 141 -7.31 -13.92 -9.24
N ASP A 142 -8.32 -14.04 -8.39
CA ASP A 142 -8.97 -15.32 -8.12
C ASP A 142 -9.74 -15.85 -9.34
N VAL A 143 -10.23 -14.98 -10.20
CA VAL A 143 -11.07 -15.36 -11.36
C VAL A 143 -10.36 -15.23 -12.72
N THR A 144 -9.12 -14.71 -12.76
CA THR A 144 -8.33 -14.48 -13.98
C THR A 144 -6.91 -15.00 -13.85
N PRO A 145 -6.13 -15.11 -14.95
CA PRO A 145 -4.70 -15.41 -14.88
C PRO A 145 -3.83 -14.25 -14.33
N LEU A 146 -4.41 -13.10 -14.00
CA LEU A 146 -3.70 -11.93 -13.51
C LEU A 146 -3.03 -12.19 -12.14
N ARG A 147 -1.85 -11.62 -11.95
CA ARG A 147 -1.06 -11.69 -10.71
C ARG A 147 -0.61 -10.30 -10.35
N PHE A 148 -0.73 -9.92 -9.09
CA PHE A 148 -0.40 -8.59 -8.59
C PHE A 148 0.75 -8.67 -7.59
N THR A 149 1.81 -7.91 -7.86
CA THR A 149 2.98 -7.83 -6.98
C THR A 149 3.16 -6.39 -6.52
N ARG A 150 3.13 -6.16 -5.21
CA ARG A 150 3.43 -4.85 -4.66
C ARG A 150 4.90 -4.52 -4.83
N ILE A 151 5.17 -3.29 -5.26
CA ILE A 151 6.50 -2.68 -5.21
C ILE A 151 6.44 -1.43 -4.33
N TYR A 152 7.59 -1.01 -3.80
CA TYR A 152 7.67 0.10 -2.85
C TYR A 152 8.55 1.24 -3.35
N SER A 153 9.15 1.09 -4.52
CA SER A 153 9.93 2.13 -5.19
C SER A 153 9.83 2.00 -6.71
N GLY A 154 10.04 3.10 -7.42
CA GLY A 154 9.88 3.16 -8.87
C GLY A 154 8.42 3.24 -9.31
N THR A 155 8.18 3.22 -10.61
CA THR A 155 6.85 3.26 -11.21
C THR A 155 6.28 1.84 -11.31
N ALA A 156 5.09 1.62 -10.78
CA ALA A 156 4.32 0.40 -10.93
C ALA A 156 3.42 0.46 -12.18
N ASP A 157 2.78 -0.64 -12.52
CA ASP A 157 1.71 -0.65 -13.53
C ASP A 157 0.45 0.03 -13.02
N ILE A 158 0.18 -0.04 -11.71
CA ILE A 158 -0.95 0.58 -11.04
C ILE A 158 -0.38 1.41 -9.88
N MET A 159 -0.36 2.73 -10.03
CA MET A 159 -0.04 3.64 -8.94
C MET A 159 -1.31 3.96 -8.16
N ILE A 160 -1.22 4.04 -6.84
CA ILE A 160 -2.37 4.20 -5.95
C ILE A 160 -2.10 5.39 -5.04
N SER A 161 -2.97 6.40 -5.09
CA SER A 161 -2.82 7.61 -4.28
C SER A 161 -4.12 8.04 -3.62
N PHE A 162 -3.99 8.70 -2.48
CA PHE A 162 -5.06 9.42 -1.78
C PHE A 162 -4.81 10.90 -1.97
N SER A 163 -5.79 11.62 -2.52
CA SER A 163 -5.64 13.02 -2.90
C SER A 163 -6.95 13.78 -2.70
N VAL A 164 -6.89 15.10 -2.63
CA VAL A 164 -8.06 15.97 -2.49
C VAL A 164 -8.15 16.92 -3.67
N ARG A 165 -9.35 17.26 -4.08
CA ARG A 165 -9.62 18.30 -5.07
C ARG A 165 -8.83 18.12 -6.37
N ASP A 166 -8.17 19.20 -6.86
CA ASP A 166 -7.32 19.13 -8.05
C ASP A 166 -5.97 18.50 -7.68
N HIS A 167 -5.66 17.37 -8.28
CA HIS A 167 -4.43 16.60 -8.02
C HIS A 167 -3.64 16.31 -9.31
N GLY A 168 -3.91 17.10 -10.36
CA GLY A 168 -3.04 17.19 -11.53
C GLY A 168 -3.32 16.19 -12.66
N ASP A 169 -4.34 15.36 -12.54
CA ASP A 169 -4.74 14.36 -13.56
C ASP A 169 -5.88 14.85 -14.50
N GLY A 170 -6.44 16.02 -14.24
CA GLY A 170 -7.54 16.64 -14.99
C GLY A 170 -8.93 16.21 -14.55
N TYR A 171 -9.06 15.37 -13.52
CA TYR A 171 -10.32 14.88 -12.95
C TYR A 171 -10.39 15.22 -11.45
N PRO A 172 -10.62 16.51 -11.07
CA PRO A 172 -10.60 16.92 -9.67
C PRO A 172 -11.74 16.28 -8.88
N PHE A 173 -11.44 15.94 -7.63
CA PHE A 173 -12.42 15.48 -6.67
C PHE A 173 -13.33 16.62 -6.19
N ASP A 174 -14.53 16.28 -5.73
CA ASP A 174 -15.58 17.23 -5.34
C ASP A 174 -15.69 17.42 -3.82
N GLY A 175 -14.94 16.64 -3.03
CA GLY A 175 -14.94 16.66 -1.58
C GLY A 175 -16.01 15.75 -0.97
N PRO A 176 -16.31 15.86 0.33
CA PRO A 176 -17.09 14.86 1.04
C PRO A 176 -18.44 14.52 0.40
N ASN A 177 -18.72 13.22 0.26
CA ASN A 177 -19.97 12.66 -0.25
C ASN A 177 -20.25 12.99 -1.74
N GLY A 178 -19.43 12.51 -2.61
CA GLY A 178 -19.59 12.67 -4.06
C GLY A 178 -18.86 11.57 -4.80
N PHE A 179 -17.78 11.93 -5.47
CA PHE A 179 -16.89 10.97 -6.12
C PHE A 179 -15.91 10.39 -5.11
N LEU A 180 -16.06 9.11 -4.80
CA LEU A 180 -15.22 8.42 -3.80
C LEU A 180 -13.79 8.14 -4.29
N ALA A 181 -13.67 7.87 -5.59
CA ALA A 181 -12.44 7.51 -6.26
C ALA A 181 -12.64 7.52 -7.77
N HIS A 182 -11.55 7.43 -8.53
CA HIS A 182 -11.57 7.08 -9.95
C HIS A 182 -10.29 6.34 -10.34
N ALA A 183 -10.34 5.60 -11.45
CA ALA A 183 -9.17 4.93 -12.00
C ALA A 183 -9.13 5.02 -13.53
N PHE A 184 -7.95 4.88 -14.09
CA PHE A 184 -7.70 4.93 -15.52
C PHE A 184 -7.60 3.53 -16.11
N PRO A 185 -8.18 3.29 -17.30
CA PRO A 185 -8.00 2.01 -17.98
C PRO A 185 -6.53 1.79 -18.38
N PRO A 186 -6.15 0.56 -18.77
CA PRO A 186 -4.77 0.25 -19.18
C PRO A 186 -4.33 1.03 -20.42
N PHE A 187 -3.38 1.94 -20.28
CA PHE A 187 -2.67 2.62 -21.36
C PHE A 187 -1.31 3.13 -20.86
N GLU A 188 -0.51 3.77 -21.70
CA GLU A 188 0.82 4.27 -21.35
C GLU A 188 0.73 5.53 -20.46
N GLY A 189 1.61 5.64 -19.47
CA GLY A 189 1.66 6.77 -18.53
C GLY A 189 0.80 6.55 -17.30
N ILE A 190 -0.27 7.32 -17.12
CA ILE A 190 -1.20 7.24 -15.98
C ILE A 190 -2.19 6.06 -16.08
N GLY A 191 -2.13 5.30 -17.17
CA GLY A 191 -3.01 4.14 -17.36
C GLY A 191 -2.85 3.09 -16.28
N GLY A 192 -3.96 2.67 -15.71
CA GLY A 192 -4.03 1.75 -14.58
C GLY A 192 -4.06 2.41 -13.21
N ASP A 193 -3.68 3.69 -13.09
CA ASP A 193 -3.61 4.38 -11.80
C ASP A 193 -4.98 4.57 -11.17
N ALA A 194 -5.05 4.48 -9.85
CA ALA A 194 -6.27 4.63 -9.07
C ALA A 194 -6.08 5.69 -7.97
N HIS A 195 -6.97 6.69 -7.99
CA HIS A 195 -6.95 7.82 -7.09
C HIS A 195 -8.18 7.78 -6.19
N PHE A 196 -7.99 8.00 -4.89
CA PHE A 196 -9.03 7.98 -3.86
C PHE A 196 -9.19 9.37 -3.27
N ASP A 197 -10.45 9.86 -3.12
CA ASP A 197 -10.71 11.16 -2.52
C ASP A 197 -10.45 11.11 -1.00
N ASP A 198 -9.39 11.78 -0.54
CA ASP A 198 -8.99 11.81 0.87
C ASP A 198 -9.87 12.79 1.71
N ASP A 199 -10.82 13.49 1.10
CA ASP A 199 -11.90 14.20 1.79
C ASP A 199 -13.04 13.25 2.22
N GLU A 200 -13.04 11.97 1.72
CA GLU A 200 -13.99 10.95 2.10
C GLU A 200 -13.56 10.19 3.36
N LYS A 201 -14.55 9.65 4.10
CA LYS A 201 -14.27 8.86 5.29
C LYS A 201 -14.14 7.38 4.94
N PHE A 202 -12.91 6.92 4.71
CA PHE A 202 -12.62 5.51 4.47
C PHE A 202 -12.56 4.71 5.77
N LEU A 203 -13.09 3.49 5.73
CA LEU A 203 -13.18 2.61 6.89
C LEU A 203 -12.74 1.18 6.55
N TYR A 204 -12.15 0.54 7.55
CA TYR A 204 -11.79 -0.86 7.51
C TYR A 204 -12.90 -1.70 8.14
N ARG A 205 -13.46 -2.68 7.39
CA ARG A 205 -14.46 -3.65 7.88
C ARG A 205 -15.68 -3.04 8.59
N SER A 206 -16.16 -1.89 8.16
CA SER A 206 -17.31 -1.21 8.75
C SER A 206 -18.39 -0.93 7.72
N PRO A 207 -19.68 -1.08 8.07
CA PRO A 207 -20.80 -0.69 7.20
C PRO A 207 -21.12 0.81 7.27
N HIS A 208 -20.52 1.55 8.20
CA HIS A 208 -20.78 2.98 8.40
C HIS A 208 -19.69 3.80 7.73
N GLY A 209 -20.01 4.44 6.60
CA GLY A 209 -19.07 5.16 5.74
C GLY A 209 -18.63 4.32 4.54
N TYR A 210 -17.46 4.63 3.96
CA TYR A 210 -17.01 3.99 2.73
C TYR A 210 -15.95 2.93 3.04
N ASN A 211 -16.27 1.68 2.75
CA ASN A 211 -15.31 0.59 2.95
C ASN A 211 -14.25 0.63 1.85
N LEU A 212 -12.98 0.86 2.21
CA LEU A 212 -11.89 1.02 1.25
C LEU A 212 -11.73 -0.20 0.35
N PHE A 213 -11.90 -1.43 0.87
CA PHE A 213 -11.81 -2.64 0.05
C PHE A 213 -12.84 -2.64 -1.10
N LEU A 214 -14.10 -2.25 -0.83
CA LEU A 214 -15.15 -2.25 -1.86
C LEU A 214 -14.92 -1.18 -2.91
N VAL A 215 -14.52 0.04 -2.48
CA VAL A 215 -14.20 1.13 -3.42
C VAL A 215 -12.99 0.74 -4.25
N ALA A 216 -11.92 0.26 -3.63
CA ALA A 216 -10.70 -0.15 -4.35
C ALA A 216 -10.94 -1.33 -5.30
N ALA A 217 -11.75 -2.32 -4.91
CA ALA A 217 -12.09 -3.42 -5.80
C ALA A 217 -12.83 -2.95 -7.06
N HIS A 218 -13.72 -1.96 -6.92
CA HIS A 218 -14.39 -1.32 -8.05
C HIS A 218 -13.37 -0.58 -8.95
N GLU A 219 -12.55 0.29 -8.37
CA GLU A 219 -11.58 1.09 -9.14
C GLU A 219 -10.55 0.21 -9.85
N PHE A 220 -10.13 -0.89 -9.23
CA PHE A 220 -9.25 -1.83 -9.92
C PHE A 220 -9.92 -2.57 -11.08
N GLY A 221 -11.24 -2.70 -11.10
CA GLY A 221 -11.95 -3.13 -12.30
C GLY A 221 -11.66 -2.21 -13.48
N HIS A 222 -11.69 -0.88 -13.27
CA HIS A 222 -11.30 0.11 -14.27
C HIS A 222 -9.81 0.03 -14.61
N SER A 223 -8.92 -0.06 -13.61
CA SER A 223 -7.48 -0.25 -13.81
C SER A 223 -7.16 -1.50 -14.66
N LEU A 224 -8.08 -2.44 -14.73
CA LEU A 224 -7.97 -3.65 -15.54
C LEU A 224 -8.74 -3.58 -16.87
N GLY A 225 -9.44 -2.49 -17.16
CA GLY A 225 -10.11 -2.24 -18.42
C GLY A 225 -11.61 -2.49 -18.46
N LEU A 226 -12.26 -2.70 -17.31
CA LEU A 226 -13.71 -2.76 -17.25
C LEU A 226 -14.32 -1.36 -17.24
N GLU A 227 -15.44 -1.21 -17.92
CA GLU A 227 -16.31 -0.04 -17.83
C GLU A 227 -17.37 -0.27 -16.75
N HIS A 228 -18.17 0.79 -16.47
CA HIS A 228 -19.31 0.66 -15.57
C HIS A 228 -20.36 -0.32 -16.10
N SER A 229 -20.89 -1.16 -15.21
CA SER A 229 -22.00 -2.06 -15.48
C SER A 229 -23.35 -1.37 -15.27
N GLN A 230 -24.36 -1.76 -16.08
CA GLN A 230 -25.74 -1.37 -15.89
C GLN A 230 -26.52 -2.35 -14.97
N ASP A 231 -25.87 -3.39 -14.45
CA ASP A 231 -26.46 -4.30 -13.47
C ASP A 231 -26.27 -3.75 -12.05
N PRO A 232 -27.36 -3.38 -11.33
CA PRO A 232 -27.24 -2.89 -9.95
C PRO A 232 -26.64 -3.89 -8.97
N GLY A 233 -26.59 -5.17 -9.37
CA GLY A 233 -25.95 -6.25 -8.61
C GLY A 233 -24.45 -6.38 -8.86
N ALA A 234 -23.89 -5.76 -9.88
CA ALA A 234 -22.46 -5.80 -10.19
C ALA A 234 -21.62 -4.99 -9.19
N LEU A 235 -20.35 -5.34 -9.04
CA LEU A 235 -19.37 -4.50 -8.36
C LEU A 235 -19.08 -3.24 -9.17
N MET A 236 -19.02 -3.37 -10.50
CA MET A 236 -18.77 -2.26 -11.44
C MET A 236 -19.99 -1.35 -11.66
N TYR A 237 -21.06 -1.49 -10.87
CA TYR A 237 -22.16 -0.51 -10.90
C TYR A 237 -21.69 0.82 -10.29
N PRO A 238 -21.95 1.99 -10.90
CA PRO A 238 -21.29 3.24 -10.55
C PRO A 238 -21.48 3.72 -9.10
N THR A 239 -22.66 3.48 -8.50
CA THR A 239 -22.97 3.97 -7.16
C THR A 239 -22.49 2.99 -6.09
N TYR A 240 -21.92 3.52 -5.02
CA TYR A 240 -21.45 2.72 -3.89
C TYR A 240 -22.60 2.00 -3.18
N VAL A 241 -22.40 0.70 -2.96
CA VAL A 241 -23.29 -0.14 -2.15
C VAL A 241 -22.43 -0.96 -1.21
N TYR A 242 -22.67 -0.84 0.09
CA TYR A 242 -21.98 -1.70 1.07
C TYR A 242 -22.33 -3.16 0.87
N ARG A 243 -21.32 -4.02 0.91
CA ARG A 243 -21.43 -5.49 0.92
C ARG A 243 -20.59 -6.04 2.06
N ASP A 244 -21.01 -7.13 2.66
CA ASP A 244 -20.22 -7.80 3.68
C ASP A 244 -18.91 -8.33 3.08
N ILE A 245 -17.80 -7.77 3.53
CA ILE A 245 -16.48 -8.03 2.97
C ILE A 245 -15.89 -9.39 3.39
N ASP A 246 -16.42 -10.01 4.44
CA ASP A 246 -15.96 -11.33 4.89
C ASP A 246 -16.59 -12.46 4.07
N THR A 247 -17.74 -12.19 3.47
CA THR A 247 -18.47 -13.13 2.58
C THR A 247 -18.49 -12.65 1.13
N PHE A 248 -17.73 -11.58 0.81
CA PHE A 248 -17.72 -10.99 -0.52
C PHE A 248 -17.23 -11.98 -1.59
N VAL A 249 -18.05 -12.17 -2.59
CA VAL A 249 -17.73 -12.90 -3.82
C VAL A 249 -18.00 -11.98 -4.99
N LEU A 250 -17.07 -11.96 -5.94
CA LEU A 250 -17.21 -11.13 -7.14
C LEU A 250 -18.47 -11.52 -7.91
N PRO A 251 -19.40 -10.58 -8.18
CA PRO A 251 -20.63 -10.86 -8.92
C PRO A 251 -20.35 -11.45 -10.31
N LYS A 252 -21.33 -12.20 -10.82
CA LYS A 252 -21.17 -12.89 -12.09
C LYS A 252 -20.94 -11.97 -13.28
N ASP A 253 -21.58 -10.80 -13.30
CA ASP A 253 -21.42 -9.80 -14.36
C ASP A 253 -19.95 -9.32 -14.44
N ASP A 254 -19.34 -9.03 -13.28
CA ASP A 254 -17.95 -8.62 -13.17
C ASP A 254 -16.99 -9.76 -13.56
N VAL A 255 -17.30 -11.00 -13.15
CA VAL A 255 -16.52 -12.18 -13.55
C VAL A 255 -16.56 -12.38 -15.05
N ASP A 256 -17.74 -12.32 -15.66
CA ASP A 256 -17.90 -12.50 -17.11
C ASP A 256 -17.16 -11.39 -17.87
N GLY A 257 -17.25 -10.14 -17.41
CA GLY A 257 -16.53 -9.00 -18.01
C GLY A 257 -15.02 -9.15 -17.95
N ILE A 258 -14.46 -9.45 -16.77
CA ILE A 258 -13.01 -9.56 -16.64
C ILE A 258 -12.45 -10.81 -17.34
N GLN A 259 -13.20 -11.92 -17.35
CA GLN A 259 -12.81 -13.12 -18.09
C GLN A 259 -12.93 -12.95 -19.61
N TYR A 260 -13.81 -12.08 -20.10
CA TYR A 260 -13.81 -11.69 -21.52
C TYR A 260 -12.51 -11.00 -21.94
N LEU A 261 -11.92 -10.19 -21.04
CA LEU A 261 -10.67 -9.48 -21.31
C LEU A 261 -9.44 -10.40 -21.18
N TYR A 262 -9.35 -11.22 -20.13
CA TYR A 262 -8.14 -11.94 -19.74
C TYR A 262 -8.27 -13.46 -19.76
N GLY A 263 -9.46 -13.98 -19.98
CA GLY A 263 -9.75 -15.40 -19.83
C GLY A 263 -9.97 -15.83 -18.37
N PRO A 264 -10.50 -17.03 -18.16
CA PRO A 264 -10.67 -17.58 -16.82
C PRO A 264 -9.33 -17.98 -16.21
N ASN A 265 -9.28 -18.03 -14.88
CA ASN A 265 -8.16 -18.62 -14.18
C ASN A 265 -8.08 -20.12 -14.51
N SER A 266 -7.28 -20.47 -15.51
CA SER A 266 -7.08 -21.85 -15.96
C SER A 266 -6.34 -22.71 -14.93
N ASP A 267 -5.74 -22.10 -13.92
CA ASP A 267 -5.01 -22.78 -12.85
C ASP A 267 -5.93 -23.34 -11.74
N GLY A 268 -7.25 -23.24 -11.91
CA GLY A 268 -8.24 -23.72 -10.93
C GLY A 268 -8.27 -25.24 -10.71
N THR A 269 -7.49 -26.02 -11.44
CA THR A 269 -7.41 -27.50 -11.32
C THR A 269 -6.00 -28.03 -11.04
N GLY A 270 -4.97 -27.18 -11.06
CA GLY A 270 -3.64 -27.54 -10.58
C GLY A 270 -3.49 -27.20 -9.10
N PRO A 271 -2.69 -27.98 -8.32
CA PRO A 271 -2.33 -27.53 -6.98
C PRO A 271 -1.67 -26.15 -7.17
N LYS A 272 -2.24 -25.06 -6.58
CA LYS A 272 -1.54 -23.81 -6.39
C LYS A 272 -0.12 -24.18 -5.96
N PRO A 273 0.95 -23.69 -6.62
CA PRO A 273 2.27 -23.83 -6.01
C PRO A 273 2.09 -23.37 -4.56
N PRO A 274 2.48 -24.19 -3.58
CA PRO A 274 2.27 -23.82 -2.18
C PRO A 274 2.82 -22.40 -2.04
N PRO A 275 2.07 -21.47 -1.41
CA PRO A 275 2.57 -20.13 -1.16
C PRO A 275 3.96 -20.34 -0.56
N PRO A 276 4.98 -19.55 -0.97
CA PRO A 276 6.32 -19.71 -0.45
C PRO A 276 6.19 -19.89 1.05
N VAL A 277 6.64 -21.05 1.57
CA VAL A 277 6.41 -21.41 2.97
C VAL A 277 6.96 -20.27 3.80
N THR A 278 6.05 -19.47 4.34
CA THR A 278 6.43 -18.32 5.16
C THR A 278 7.10 -18.88 6.41
N PRO A 279 8.37 -18.58 6.66
CA PRO A 279 9.03 -19.06 7.85
C PRO A 279 8.25 -18.63 9.07
N ASN A 280 7.86 -19.59 9.91
CA ASN A 280 7.17 -19.27 11.15
C ASN A 280 8.14 -18.55 12.10
N LYS A 281 7.89 -17.28 12.41
CA LYS A 281 8.69 -16.49 13.33
C LYS A 281 8.83 -17.15 14.72
N CYS A 282 7.90 -18.01 15.08
CA CYS A 282 7.85 -18.74 16.35
C CYS A 282 8.54 -20.11 16.26
N ASP A 283 9.09 -20.50 15.11
CA ASP A 283 9.80 -21.77 14.99
C ASP A 283 11.08 -21.75 15.86
N PRO A 284 11.23 -22.66 16.84
CA PRO A 284 12.45 -22.74 17.65
C PRO A 284 13.69 -23.14 16.84
N LYS A 285 13.52 -23.64 15.62
CA LYS A 285 14.60 -23.98 14.67
C LYS A 285 14.86 -22.86 13.65
N LEU A 286 14.22 -21.69 13.79
CA LEU A 286 14.42 -20.57 12.89
C LEU A 286 15.90 -20.22 12.75
N VAL A 287 16.40 -20.16 11.52
CA VAL A 287 17.76 -19.71 11.16
C VAL A 287 17.65 -18.38 10.43
N LEU A 288 18.46 -17.42 10.83
CA LEU A 288 18.53 -16.10 10.21
C LEU A 288 19.83 -15.97 9.43
N ASP A 289 19.75 -15.57 8.16
CA ASP A 289 20.93 -15.42 7.28
C ASP A 289 21.48 -14.00 7.30
N ALA A 290 20.67 -13.01 7.68
CA ALA A 290 21.12 -11.64 7.89
C ALA A 290 20.18 -10.92 8.86
N VAL A 291 20.74 -10.04 9.69
CA VAL A 291 19.99 -9.16 10.61
C VAL A 291 20.66 -7.79 10.61
N THR A 292 19.87 -6.74 10.57
CA THR A 292 20.32 -5.36 10.77
C THR A 292 19.28 -4.61 11.61
N ILE A 293 19.71 -3.53 12.26
CA ILE A 293 18.82 -2.71 13.09
C ILE A 293 18.05 -1.73 12.24
N ASP A 294 18.42 -1.49 10.99
CA ASP A 294 17.49 -0.75 10.18
C ASP A 294 16.18 -1.53 10.24
N ARG A 295 15.25 -0.76 10.51
CA ARG A 295 13.86 -1.04 10.68
C ARG A 295 13.31 -2.01 9.62
N ASN A 296 14.17 -2.64 8.75
CA ASN A 296 13.81 -3.56 7.67
C ASN A 296 14.97 -4.44 7.17
N ALA A 297 14.87 -5.74 7.07
CA ALA A 297 15.30 -6.71 6.05
C ALA A 297 15.87 -8.07 6.50
N SER A 298 15.49 -9.16 5.82
CA SER A 298 16.34 -10.34 5.48
C SER A 298 15.67 -11.37 4.55
N ASN A 299 16.47 -12.07 3.74
CA ASN A 299 16.19 -13.21 2.84
C ASN A 299 15.18 -13.02 1.68
N ILE A 300 14.33 -14.03 1.41
CA ILE A 300 13.18 -13.90 0.50
C ILE A 300 12.12 -13.05 1.18
N PHE A 301 12.05 -13.19 2.50
CA PHE A 301 11.19 -12.40 3.37
C PHE A 301 12.04 -11.59 4.34
N PHE A 302 11.54 -10.45 4.78
CA PHE A 302 12.04 -9.74 5.94
C PHE A 302 10.91 -9.48 6.93
N TRP A 303 11.26 -9.38 8.20
CA TRP A 303 10.33 -9.01 9.26
C TRP A 303 10.57 -7.55 9.65
N ARG A 304 9.52 -6.76 9.56
CA ARG A 304 9.52 -5.36 9.99
C ARG A 304 8.92 -5.27 11.37
N SER A 305 9.68 -4.73 12.32
CA SER A 305 9.24 -4.48 13.68
C SER A 305 9.36 -3.00 13.99
N TYR A 306 8.28 -2.39 14.46
CA TYR A 306 8.30 -1.00 14.89
C TYR A 306 8.62 -0.91 16.39
N PRO A 307 9.41 0.10 16.84
CA PRO A 307 9.86 0.21 18.24
C PRO A 307 8.74 0.27 19.28
N LEU A 308 7.54 0.68 18.88
CA LEU A 308 6.37 0.84 19.77
C LEU A 308 5.23 -0.15 19.47
N SER A 309 5.36 -0.99 18.44
CA SER A 309 4.36 -1.98 18.07
C SER A 309 4.79 -3.38 18.46
N ARG A 310 3.86 -4.18 18.97
CA ARG A 310 4.06 -5.64 19.15
C ARG A 310 3.88 -6.42 17.84
N ASN A 311 3.44 -5.75 16.78
CA ASN A 311 3.24 -6.39 15.49
C ASN A 311 4.58 -6.48 14.74
N VAL A 312 4.83 -7.64 14.19
CA VAL A 312 5.95 -7.90 13.30
C VAL A 312 5.37 -8.32 11.96
N GLU A 313 5.60 -7.48 10.98
CA GLU A 313 5.13 -7.72 9.60
C GLU A 313 6.18 -8.52 8.83
N GLN A 314 5.73 -9.36 7.91
CA GLN A 314 6.58 -10.15 7.05
C GLN A 314 6.34 -9.80 5.60
N HIS A 315 7.40 -9.44 4.90
CA HIS A 315 7.34 -8.98 3.52
C HIS A 315 8.37 -9.69 2.63
N LEU A 316 8.09 -9.76 1.33
CA LEU A 316 9.07 -10.23 0.34
C LEU A 316 10.09 -9.12 0.06
N ILE A 317 11.38 -9.44 0.04
CA ILE A 317 12.45 -8.48 -0.33
C ILE A 317 12.19 -7.87 -1.70
N LYS A 318 11.80 -8.68 -2.68
CA LYS A 318 11.56 -8.22 -4.05
C LYS A 318 10.39 -7.26 -4.19
N SER A 319 9.43 -7.28 -3.26
CA SER A 319 8.33 -6.30 -3.27
C SER A 319 8.81 -4.90 -2.89
N PHE A 320 9.86 -4.81 -2.06
CA PHE A 320 10.49 -3.54 -1.70
C PHE A 320 11.63 -3.16 -2.63
N TRP A 321 12.47 -4.12 -2.99
CA TRP A 321 13.69 -3.87 -3.76
C TRP A 321 13.83 -4.92 -4.88
N PRO A 322 13.15 -4.74 -6.02
CA PRO A 322 13.18 -5.68 -7.14
C PRO A 322 14.59 -6.00 -7.66
N GLN A 323 15.53 -5.04 -7.52
CA GLN A 323 16.92 -5.17 -7.95
C GLN A 323 17.79 -5.99 -6.99
N ILE A 324 17.34 -6.23 -5.75
CA ILE A 324 18.07 -7.01 -4.76
C ILE A 324 17.73 -8.49 -4.96
N PRO A 325 18.73 -9.38 -5.07
CA PRO A 325 18.47 -10.80 -5.23
C PRO A 325 17.93 -11.43 -3.95
N ASN A 326 17.25 -12.56 -4.09
CA ASN A 326 16.90 -13.41 -2.96
C ASN A 326 18.13 -14.02 -2.30
N HIS A 327 17.98 -14.52 -1.07
CA HIS A 327 19.04 -15.19 -0.29
C HIS A 327 20.26 -14.30 -0.11
N ILE A 328 20.08 -13.16 0.53
CA ILE A 328 21.19 -12.26 0.90
C ILE A 328 22.11 -12.95 1.90
N ASP A 329 23.41 -12.60 1.86
CA ASP A 329 24.43 -13.21 2.72
C ASP A 329 24.67 -12.40 4.01
N ALA A 330 24.47 -11.06 3.95
CA ALA A 330 24.60 -10.18 5.10
C ALA A 330 23.90 -8.83 4.83
N ALA A 331 23.52 -8.15 5.90
CA ALA A 331 23.06 -6.77 5.87
C ALA A 331 23.53 -6.02 7.12
N PHE A 332 23.75 -4.71 7.02
CA PHE A 332 24.10 -3.85 8.15
C PHE A 332 23.74 -2.39 7.82
N GLU A 333 23.45 -1.61 8.84
CA GLU A 333 23.31 -0.16 8.74
C GLU A 333 24.63 0.50 9.12
N SER A 334 25.12 1.42 8.29
CA SER A 334 26.21 2.33 8.61
C SER A 334 25.62 3.66 9.07
N THR A 335 25.79 3.97 10.35
CA THR A 335 25.41 5.29 10.88
C THR A 335 26.33 6.40 10.39
N PHE A 336 27.53 6.05 9.92
CA PHE A 336 28.49 7.00 9.34
C PHE A 336 28.06 7.45 7.93
N GLU A 337 27.58 6.52 7.09
CA GLU A 337 27.10 6.85 5.74
C GLU A 337 25.59 7.10 5.68
N ASP A 338 24.85 6.85 6.78
CA ASP A 338 23.38 6.89 6.84
C ASP A 338 22.73 6.02 5.74
N LYS A 339 23.18 4.77 5.66
CA LYS A 339 22.76 3.79 4.64
C LYS A 339 22.70 2.38 5.18
N VAL A 340 21.75 1.62 4.66
CA VAL A 340 21.74 0.17 4.84
C VAL A 340 22.48 -0.50 3.69
N PHE A 341 23.43 -1.34 4.00
CA PHE A 341 24.15 -2.15 3.03
C PHE A 341 23.64 -3.58 3.04
N ILE A 342 23.39 -4.11 1.85
CA ILE A 342 22.99 -5.50 1.62
C ILE A 342 24.05 -6.18 0.77
N ILE A 343 24.48 -7.37 1.15
CA ILE A 343 25.57 -8.10 0.50
C ILE A 343 25.06 -9.45 -0.01
N LYS A 344 25.39 -9.76 -1.26
CA LYS A 344 25.20 -11.07 -1.87
C LYS A 344 26.39 -11.44 -2.74
N GLY A 345 27.12 -12.50 -2.34
CA GLY A 345 28.37 -12.89 -2.99
C GLY A 345 29.36 -11.74 -3.02
N GLU A 346 29.82 -11.37 -4.21
CA GLU A 346 30.75 -10.24 -4.41
C GLU A 346 30.06 -8.90 -4.67
N LYS A 347 28.71 -8.83 -4.58
CA LYS A 347 27.95 -7.61 -4.84
C LYS A 347 27.41 -6.99 -3.54
N VAL A 348 27.42 -5.67 -3.51
CA VAL A 348 26.93 -4.84 -2.42
C VAL A 348 25.91 -3.86 -2.97
N TRP A 349 24.74 -3.81 -2.38
CA TRP A 349 23.72 -2.77 -2.60
C TRP A 349 23.74 -1.82 -1.41
N ALA A 350 23.45 -0.55 -1.64
CA ALA A 350 23.21 0.43 -0.58
C ALA A 350 21.80 0.99 -0.73
N LEU A 351 21.10 1.11 0.39
CA LEU A 351 19.77 1.69 0.48
C LEU A 351 19.84 2.99 1.27
N TYR A 352 19.04 3.96 0.84
CA TYR A 352 18.71 5.16 1.61
C TYR A 352 17.17 5.23 1.65
N GLY A 353 16.60 5.07 2.83
CA GLY A 353 15.18 4.80 2.96
C GLY A 353 14.76 3.55 2.16
N TYR A 354 13.79 3.68 1.28
CA TYR A 354 13.33 2.57 0.42
C TYR A 354 14.04 2.50 -0.94
N ASP A 355 14.93 3.40 -1.25
CA ASP A 355 15.55 3.49 -2.57
C ASP A 355 16.95 2.87 -2.61
N VAL A 356 17.23 2.13 -3.69
CA VAL A 356 18.60 1.69 -3.98
C VAL A 356 19.41 2.89 -4.47
N VAL A 357 20.49 3.18 -3.78
CA VAL A 357 21.37 4.31 -4.10
C VAL A 357 21.93 4.17 -5.51
N ARG A 358 21.84 5.23 -6.32
CA ARG A 358 22.33 5.25 -7.70
C ARG A 358 23.81 4.84 -7.78
N GLY A 359 24.14 3.96 -8.71
CA GLY A 359 25.49 3.43 -8.92
C GLY A 359 25.79 2.17 -8.12
N TYR A 360 24.81 1.59 -7.44
CA TYR A 360 24.87 0.25 -6.88
C TYR A 360 24.13 -0.76 -7.79
N PRO A 361 24.50 -2.07 -7.77
CA PRO A 361 25.43 -2.72 -6.87
C PRO A 361 26.91 -2.42 -7.18
N LYS A 362 27.70 -2.29 -6.11
CA LYS A 362 29.18 -2.21 -6.19
C LYS A 362 29.82 -3.55 -5.85
N SER A 363 31.14 -3.66 -6.11
CA SER A 363 31.91 -4.85 -5.71
C SER A 363 32.20 -4.85 -4.22
N LEU A 364 32.16 -6.04 -3.58
CA LEU A 364 32.58 -6.25 -2.21
C LEU A 364 34.02 -5.74 -1.91
N SER A 365 34.85 -5.61 -2.95
CA SER A 365 36.19 -5.02 -2.87
C SER A 365 36.20 -3.55 -2.42
N MET A 366 35.07 -2.86 -2.41
CA MET A 366 34.94 -1.51 -1.86
C MET A 366 35.35 -1.45 -0.38
N PHE A 367 35.16 -2.55 0.36
CA PHE A 367 35.56 -2.69 1.77
C PHE A 367 36.99 -3.19 1.96
N ARG A 368 37.82 -3.18 0.91
CA ARG A 368 39.23 -3.58 0.96
C ARG A 368 39.47 -5.00 1.51
N LEU A 369 38.45 -5.86 1.46
CA LEU A 369 38.62 -7.27 1.78
C LEU A 369 39.57 -7.94 0.77
N PRO A 370 40.38 -8.96 1.20
CA PRO A 370 41.25 -9.67 0.29
C PRO A 370 40.49 -10.28 -0.88
N LYS A 371 41.09 -10.28 -2.09
CA LYS A 371 40.48 -10.80 -3.33
C LYS A 371 39.98 -12.25 -3.25
N LYS A 372 40.52 -13.05 -2.32
CA LYS A 372 40.08 -14.41 -2.05
C LYS A 372 38.72 -14.50 -1.32
N VAL A 373 38.24 -13.38 -0.70
CA VAL A 373 36.95 -13.33 -0.03
C VAL A 373 35.88 -13.06 -1.10
N LYS A 374 35.11 -14.10 -1.43
CA LYS A 374 34.06 -14.06 -2.43
C LYS A 374 32.67 -13.97 -1.82
N LYS A 375 32.56 -14.14 -0.52
CA LYS A 375 31.34 -14.13 0.27
C LYS A 375 31.66 -13.75 1.70
N VAL A 376 30.76 -13.03 2.35
CA VAL A 376 30.74 -12.83 3.80
C VAL A 376 29.56 -13.60 4.39
N ASP A 377 29.70 -14.10 5.61
CA ASP A 377 28.66 -14.90 6.26
C ASP A 377 27.77 -14.05 7.17
N ALA A 378 28.31 -12.96 7.71
CA ALA A 378 27.60 -11.97 8.51
C ALA A 378 28.40 -10.66 8.55
N VAL A 379 27.73 -9.58 8.92
CA VAL A 379 28.37 -8.28 9.20
C VAL A 379 27.79 -7.71 10.48
N LEU A 380 28.68 -7.18 11.33
CA LEU A 380 28.31 -6.39 12.51
C LEU A 380 28.84 -4.98 12.34
N TYR A 381 27.96 -3.99 12.38
CA TYR A 381 28.36 -2.59 12.56
C TYR A 381 28.53 -2.33 14.06
N ASP A 382 29.76 -2.06 14.47
CA ASP A 382 30.10 -1.75 15.86
C ASP A 382 29.98 -0.24 16.09
N GLU A 383 28.83 0.20 16.56
CA GLU A 383 28.54 1.61 16.86
C GLU A 383 29.48 2.20 17.92
N THR A 384 30.08 1.34 18.75
CA THR A 384 30.98 1.77 19.82
C THR A 384 32.31 2.25 19.25
N SER A 385 32.77 1.63 18.18
CA SER A 385 34.08 1.92 17.55
C SER A 385 33.96 2.46 16.13
N TYR A 386 32.73 2.57 15.59
CA TYR A 386 32.43 2.96 14.20
C TYR A 386 33.16 2.09 13.18
N LYS A 387 33.15 0.78 13.41
CA LYS A 387 33.84 -0.21 12.58
C LYS A 387 32.87 -1.25 12.06
N ILE A 388 33.18 -1.74 10.86
CA ILE A 388 32.43 -2.83 10.24
C ILE A 388 33.21 -4.13 10.44
N LEU A 389 32.62 -5.09 11.14
CA LEU A 389 33.20 -6.42 11.37
C LEU A 389 32.61 -7.42 10.40
N PHE A 390 33.40 -7.84 9.40
CA PHE A 390 32.99 -8.85 8.42
C PHE A 390 33.35 -10.23 8.92
N PHE A 391 32.37 -11.10 9.06
CA PHE A 391 32.56 -12.52 9.41
C PHE A 391 32.70 -13.32 8.12
N VAL A 392 33.83 -14.04 8.02
CA VAL A 392 34.16 -14.88 6.86
C VAL A 392 34.68 -16.22 7.40
N ASN A 393 33.85 -17.25 7.33
CA ASN A 393 34.07 -18.53 8.01
C ASN A 393 34.27 -18.32 9.53
N ASN A 394 35.42 -18.72 10.06
CA ASN A 394 35.76 -18.54 11.48
C ASN A 394 36.64 -17.31 11.76
N LYS A 395 36.71 -16.36 10.83
CA LYS A 395 37.55 -15.16 10.94
C LYS A 395 36.76 -13.90 10.84
N ILE A 396 37.20 -12.84 11.51
CA ILE A 396 36.68 -11.48 11.46
C ILE A 396 37.71 -10.60 10.77
N TYR A 397 37.25 -9.79 9.84
CA TYR A 397 37.96 -8.64 9.27
C TYR A 397 37.33 -7.36 9.82
N SER A 398 38.12 -6.51 10.46
CA SER A 398 37.68 -5.22 10.97
C SER A 398 38.02 -4.15 9.96
N TYR A 399 36.97 -3.48 9.42
CA TYR A 399 37.13 -2.37 8.49
C TYR A 399 36.82 -1.05 9.20
N ASN A 400 37.78 -0.14 9.11
CA ASN A 400 37.61 1.24 9.58
C ASN A 400 37.01 2.07 8.45
N GLU A 401 35.79 2.58 8.64
CA GLU A 401 35.03 3.29 7.62
C GLU A 401 35.61 4.66 7.30
N GLU A 402 36.03 5.40 8.32
CA GLU A 402 36.68 6.69 8.19
C GLU A 402 37.99 6.59 7.42
N GLN A 403 38.84 5.62 7.78
CA GLN A 403 40.15 5.39 7.14
C GLN A 403 40.08 4.56 5.86
N ARG A 404 38.92 4.00 5.54
CA ARG A 404 38.64 3.15 4.38
C ARG A 404 39.63 2.01 4.20
N ARG A 405 39.98 1.32 5.29
CA ARG A 405 40.96 0.20 5.30
C ARG A 405 40.63 -0.85 6.33
N ILE A 406 41.16 -2.08 6.09
CA ILE A 406 41.18 -3.15 7.11
C ILE A 406 42.21 -2.78 8.16
N GLU A 407 41.86 -2.97 9.43
CA GLU A 407 42.75 -2.68 10.56
C GLU A 407 43.97 -3.62 10.62
N LYS A 408 45.07 -3.10 11.14
CA LYS A 408 46.26 -3.91 11.40
C LYS A 408 45.94 -5.01 12.44
N GLY A 409 46.50 -6.22 12.24
CA GLY A 409 46.26 -7.35 13.12
C GLY A 409 45.00 -8.17 12.79
N TYR A 410 44.22 -7.77 11.77
CA TYR A 410 43.13 -8.58 11.25
C TYR A 410 43.55 -9.28 9.93
N PRO A 411 42.95 -10.43 9.60
CA PRO A 411 41.80 -11.06 10.28
C PRO A 411 42.21 -11.79 11.58
N LYS A 412 41.28 -11.78 12.55
CA LYS A 412 41.37 -12.53 13.82
C LYS A 412 40.34 -13.67 13.84
N PRO A 413 40.61 -14.77 14.60
CA PRO A 413 39.59 -15.78 14.88
C PRO A 413 38.38 -15.19 15.57
N VAL A 414 37.17 -15.72 15.28
CA VAL A 414 35.92 -15.28 15.92
C VAL A 414 36.03 -15.45 17.45
N GLU A 415 36.52 -16.57 17.92
CA GLU A 415 36.70 -16.88 19.35
C GLU A 415 37.63 -15.89 20.08
N GLU A 416 38.61 -15.32 19.37
CA GLU A 416 39.53 -14.33 19.97
C GLU A 416 38.80 -12.99 20.19
N VAL A 417 37.87 -12.62 19.29
CA VAL A 417 37.15 -11.34 19.33
C VAL A 417 35.88 -11.47 20.16
N PHE A 418 35.23 -12.61 20.14
CA PHE A 418 34.00 -12.93 20.87
C PHE A 418 34.16 -14.25 21.63
N PRO A 419 34.85 -14.26 22.79
CA PRO A 419 35.08 -15.46 23.57
C PRO A 419 33.79 -16.13 24.01
N GLY A 420 33.65 -17.43 23.73
CA GLY A 420 32.46 -18.22 24.01
C GLY A 420 31.45 -18.29 22.84
N MET A 421 31.79 -17.68 21.69
CA MET A 421 31.02 -17.89 20.48
C MET A 421 31.28 -19.30 19.93
N THR A 422 30.19 -20.01 19.62
CA THR A 422 30.29 -21.38 19.07
C THR A 422 29.54 -21.46 17.74
N GLY A 423 30.07 -22.27 16.84
CA GLY A 423 29.49 -22.45 15.50
C GLY A 423 29.81 -21.30 14.54
N LYS A 424 29.22 -21.40 13.36
CA LYS A 424 29.41 -20.41 12.30
C LYS A 424 28.46 -19.23 12.51
N VAL A 425 28.96 -17.99 12.49
CA VAL A 425 28.13 -16.79 12.55
C VAL A 425 27.42 -16.63 11.22
N THR A 426 26.06 -16.57 11.23
CA THR A 426 25.23 -16.45 10.04
C THR A 426 24.56 -15.07 9.94
N ALA A 427 24.43 -14.36 11.07
CA ALA A 427 23.93 -12.99 11.13
C ALA A 427 24.49 -12.30 12.38
N ALA A 428 24.57 -10.97 12.37
CA ALA A 428 25.00 -10.20 13.54
C ALA A 428 24.43 -8.78 13.50
N PHE A 429 24.17 -8.20 14.68
CA PHE A 429 23.82 -6.79 14.84
C PHE A 429 24.14 -6.29 16.24
N GLN A 430 24.24 -4.96 16.40
CA GLN A 430 24.38 -4.33 17.70
C GLN A 430 23.08 -3.61 18.07
N PHE A 431 22.63 -3.75 19.33
CA PHE A 431 21.41 -3.10 19.79
C PHE A 431 21.48 -2.82 21.30
N LYS A 432 21.13 -1.57 21.70
CA LYS A 432 21.07 -1.14 23.10
C LYS A 432 22.31 -1.50 23.92
N GLY A 433 23.49 -1.37 23.33
CA GLY A 433 24.77 -1.64 24.02
C GLY A 433 25.16 -3.11 24.11
N PHE A 434 24.56 -3.98 23.30
CA PHE A 434 24.88 -5.40 23.20
C PHE A 434 25.11 -5.82 21.75
N ASN A 435 26.06 -6.74 21.55
CA ASN A 435 26.28 -7.41 20.26
C ASN A 435 25.53 -8.73 20.26
N TYR A 436 24.76 -8.98 19.22
CA TYR A 436 24.01 -10.21 19.00
C TYR A 436 24.59 -10.94 17.79
N LEU A 437 25.09 -12.16 18.00
CA LEU A 437 25.62 -13.02 16.96
C LEU A 437 24.78 -14.28 16.84
N PHE A 438 24.39 -14.64 15.63
CA PHE A 438 23.55 -15.78 15.35
C PHE A 438 24.34 -16.95 14.80
N SER A 439 24.06 -18.17 15.29
CA SER A 439 24.60 -19.41 14.79
C SER A 439 23.58 -20.54 14.89
N GLY A 440 23.21 -21.13 13.75
CA GLY A 440 22.13 -22.10 13.70
C GLY A 440 20.83 -21.50 14.25
N SER A 441 20.18 -22.16 15.21
CA SER A 441 18.94 -21.70 15.85
C SER A 441 19.20 -20.88 17.13
N LYS A 442 20.44 -20.51 17.42
CA LYS A 442 20.83 -19.78 18.63
C LYS A 442 21.35 -18.39 18.33
N MET A 443 21.12 -17.50 19.28
CA MET A 443 21.63 -16.14 19.31
C MET A 443 22.46 -15.95 20.58
N PHE A 444 23.66 -15.43 20.42
CA PHE A 444 24.64 -15.19 21.47
C PHE A 444 24.67 -13.68 21.75
N GLU A 445 24.38 -13.27 22.97
CA GLU A 445 24.44 -11.90 23.42
C GLU A 445 25.73 -11.58 24.11
N PHE A 446 26.47 -10.60 23.61
CA PHE A 446 27.73 -10.11 24.17
C PHE A 446 27.62 -8.64 24.58
N GLY A 447 28.32 -8.25 25.64
CA GLY A 447 28.48 -6.83 25.95
C GLY A 447 29.21 -6.10 24.82
N ALA A 448 28.75 -4.89 24.46
CA ALA A 448 29.32 -4.16 23.32
C ALA A 448 30.78 -3.78 23.52
N TYR A 449 31.14 -3.31 24.72
CA TYR A 449 32.49 -2.85 25.03
C TYR A 449 33.50 -3.98 25.32
N ASN A 450 33.11 -4.90 26.22
CA ASN A 450 34.00 -5.95 26.71
C ASN A 450 33.93 -7.28 25.95
N ARG A 451 32.93 -7.39 25.05
CA ARG A 451 32.63 -8.58 24.24
C ARG A 451 32.54 -9.88 25.05
N LYS A 452 32.18 -9.77 26.34
CA LYS A 452 31.92 -10.89 27.20
C LYS A 452 30.58 -11.52 26.87
N LEU A 453 30.53 -12.85 26.71
CA LEU A 453 29.26 -13.58 26.55
C LEU A 453 28.42 -13.44 27.81
N LEU A 454 27.19 -13.00 27.65
CA LEU A 454 26.24 -12.78 28.72
C LEU A 454 25.21 -13.89 28.79
N ARG A 455 24.63 -14.26 27.64
CA ARG A 455 23.62 -15.33 27.56
C ARG A 455 23.48 -15.87 26.14
N VAL A 456 22.84 -17.03 26.04
CA VAL A 456 22.48 -17.67 24.77
C VAL A 456 20.97 -17.80 24.70
N LEU A 457 20.36 -17.30 23.63
CA LEU A 457 18.94 -17.18 23.42
C LEU A 457 18.51 -17.95 22.16
N ASN A 458 17.21 -18.09 21.94
CA ASN A 458 16.69 -18.56 20.65
C ASN A 458 16.60 -17.39 19.66
N ASN A 459 16.73 -17.69 18.37
CA ASN A 459 16.71 -16.65 17.31
C ASN A 459 15.44 -15.81 17.27
N ASN A 460 14.33 -16.34 17.73
CA ASN A 460 13.05 -15.63 17.77
C ASN A 460 12.89 -14.70 18.99
N TYR A 461 13.92 -14.49 19.80
CA TYR A 461 13.85 -13.64 21.01
C TYR A 461 13.31 -12.22 20.74
N PHE A 462 13.68 -11.64 19.59
CA PHE A 462 13.18 -10.32 19.17
C PHE A 462 11.90 -10.38 18.34
N LEU A 463 11.40 -11.56 18.02
CA LEU A 463 10.19 -11.77 17.26
C LEU A 463 9.07 -12.18 18.22
N PRO A 464 8.12 -11.30 18.54
CA PRO A 464 7.07 -11.64 19.49
C PRO A 464 6.22 -12.82 18.97
N CYS A 465 6.13 -13.83 19.77
CA CYS A 465 5.28 -15.00 19.65
C CYS A 465 4.24 -14.96 20.77
#